data_d4c10564cce8a99f925fee19447ebb98
#
_entry.id   d4c10564cce8a99f925fee19447ebb98
#
_cell.length_a   1.000
_cell.length_b   1.000
_cell.length_c   1.000
_cell.angle_alpha   90.00
_cell.angle_beta   90.00
_cell.angle_gamma   90.00
#
_symmetry.space_group_name_H-M   'P 1'
#
loop_
_entity.id
_entity.type
_entity.pdbx_description
1 polymer ?
#
loop_
_entity_poly.entity_id
_entity_poly.type
_entity_poly.pdbx_seq_one_letter_code
_entity_poly.pdbx_strand_id
1 'polypeptide(L)'
;YGLSVACIDEWTNRDGSNSFGGTCLNAGCIPSKALLESSELFHRASHEFSEHGININTPVMDIKAMQKRKNDIVSQLTGGVAGLLKANKIEALVGHGKFIGSNQVEYTDKKGTVNKLHGKNIVLASGSSPIELKSIPFDGERIVDSWGALDFTEVPSKLAIVGAGVIGLELGSVWGRLGSSVEMFEA
;
A
#
# COMPACT_ATOMS: atom_id res chain seq x y z
N TYR A 1 12.44 -23.98 -12.97
CA TYR A 1 12.22 -25.20 -12.17
C TYR A 1 11.23 -26.18 -12.82
N GLY A 2 10.68 -25.88 -14.01
CA GLY A 2 9.79 -26.77 -14.75
C GLY A 2 8.39 -26.95 -14.13
N LEU A 3 7.95 -26.04 -13.26
CA LEU A 3 6.62 -26.07 -12.67
C LEU A 3 5.64 -25.29 -13.53
N SER A 4 4.39 -25.79 -13.64
CA SER A 4 3.26 -25.01 -14.12
C SER A 4 2.68 -24.24 -12.93
N VAL A 5 2.58 -22.92 -13.03
CA VAL A 5 2.17 -22.03 -11.93
C VAL A 5 1.12 -21.06 -12.41
N ALA A 6 0.09 -20.83 -11.59
CA ALA A 6 -0.85 -19.74 -11.74
C ALA A 6 -0.78 -18.83 -10.50
N CYS A 7 -0.91 -17.53 -10.71
CA CYS A 7 -1.02 -16.52 -9.65
C CYS A 7 -2.37 -15.81 -9.79
N ILE A 8 -3.17 -15.82 -8.74
CA ILE A 8 -4.47 -15.16 -8.70
C ILE A 8 -4.34 -13.92 -7.81
N ASP A 9 -4.77 -12.77 -8.32
CA ASP A 9 -4.82 -11.51 -7.55
C ASP A 9 -6.07 -10.72 -7.95
N GLU A 10 -6.80 -10.21 -6.97
CA GLU A 10 -8.00 -9.40 -7.19
C GLU A 10 -7.77 -7.90 -7.07
N TRP A 11 -6.54 -7.49 -6.77
CA TRP A 11 -6.23 -6.09 -6.54
C TRP A 11 -6.64 -5.21 -7.72
N THR A 12 -7.34 -4.14 -7.39
CA THR A 12 -7.76 -3.11 -8.34
C THR A 12 -7.31 -1.75 -7.84
N ASN A 13 -6.53 -1.07 -8.66
CA ASN A 13 -6.11 0.30 -8.41
C ASN A 13 -7.30 1.27 -8.49
N ARG A 14 -7.13 2.49 -7.98
CA ARG A 14 -8.19 3.53 -8.04
C ARG A 14 -8.61 3.92 -9.47
N ASP A 15 -7.71 3.79 -10.43
CA ASP A 15 -8.00 4.02 -11.85
C ASP A 15 -8.71 2.83 -12.54
N GLY A 16 -9.04 1.79 -11.79
CA GLY A 16 -9.67 0.57 -12.28
C GLY A 16 -8.73 -0.44 -12.91
N SER A 17 -7.45 -0.11 -13.07
CA SER A 17 -6.44 -1.05 -13.54
C SER A 17 -6.12 -2.12 -12.50
N ASN A 18 -5.59 -3.25 -12.96
CA ASN A 18 -5.17 -4.34 -12.07
C ASN A 18 -3.67 -4.33 -11.87
N SER A 19 -3.23 -4.71 -10.70
CA SER A 19 -1.82 -4.95 -10.45
C SER A 19 -1.61 -6.18 -9.57
N PHE A 20 -0.46 -6.82 -9.75
CA PHE A 20 0.00 -7.90 -8.90
C PHE A 20 0.96 -7.35 -7.85
N GLY A 21 0.99 -7.95 -6.67
CA GLY A 21 1.92 -7.55 -5.62
C GLY A 21 1.30 -7.50 -4.23
N GLY A 22 0.00 -7.71 -4.14
CA GLY A 22 -0.75 -7.75 -2.89
C GLY A 22 -0.73 -6.44 -2.11
N THR A 23 -1.18 -6.48 -0.87
CA THR A 23 -1.34 -5.31 0.00
C THR A 23 -0.01 -4.57 0.23
N CYS A 24 1.07 -5.29 0.53
CA CYS A 24 2.36 -4.67 0.84
C CYS A 24 2.86 -3.75 -0.29
N LEU A 25 2.77 -4.22 -1.54
CA LEU A 25 3.28 -3.47 -2.68
C LEU A 25 2.36 -2.32 -3.09
N ASN A 26 1.04 -2.56 -3.08
CA ASN A 26 0.07 -1.60 -3.59
C ASN A 26 -0.34 -0.54 -2.55
N ALA A 27 -0.58 -0.95 -1.30
CA ALA A 27 -1.15 -0.08 -0.26
C ALA A 27 -0.61 -0.36 1.15
N GLY A 28 0.64 -0.81 1.24
CA GLY A 28 1.29 -1.15 2.51
C GLY A 28 2.73 -0.67 2.58
N CYS A 29 3.66 -1.62 2.67
CA CYS A 29 5.07 -1.37 2.98
C CYS A 29 5.77 -0.44 1.96
N ILE A 30 5.51 -0.60 0.68
CA ILE A 30 6.21 0.18 -0.34
C ILE A 30 5.76 1.64 -0.34
N PRO A 31 4.46 1.97 -0.46
CA PRO A 31 4.04 3.36 -0.40
C PRO A 31 4.36 4.02 0.95
N SER A 32 4.24 3.31 2.09
CA SER A 32 4.58 3.89 3.39
C SER A 32 6.06 4.26 3.49
N LYS A 33 6.98 3.38 3.02
CA LYS A 33 8.41 3.67 3.02
C LYS A 33 8.78 4.80 2.06
N ALA A 34 8.10 4.89 0.92
CA ALA A 34 8.31 6.01 0.00
C ALA A 34 7.93 7.37 0.63
N LEU A 35 6.84 7.41 1.41
CA LEU A 35 6.43 8.62 2.14
C LEU A 35 7.33 8.88 3.35
N LEU A 36 7.72 7.85 4.11
CA LEU A 36 8.65 7.99 5.24
C LEU A 36 9.97 8.60 4.79
N GLU A 37 10.56 8.11 3.70
CA GLU A 37 11.80 8.66 3.14
C GLU A 37 11.65 10.15 2.79
N SER A 38 10.58 10.51 2.08
CA SER A 38 10.35 11.91 1.69
C SER A 38 10.14 12.82 2.90
N SER A 39 9.36 12.37 3.91
CA SER A 39 9.11 13.15 5.12
C SER A 39 10.35 13.25 6.01
N GLU A 40 11.20 12.21 6.05
CA GLU A 40 12.47 12.22 6.77
C GLU A 40 13.44 13.23 6.17
N LEU A 41 13.62 13.23 4.83
CA LEU A 41 14.47 14.19 4.14
C LEU A 41 13.99 15.63 4.38
N PHE A 42 12.68 15.86 4.36
CA PHE A 42 12.10 17.16 4.69
C PHE A 42 12.40 17.58 6.13
N HIS A 43 12.20 16.66 7.08
CA HIS A 43 12.48 16.93 8.50
C HIS A 43 13.96 17.25 8.73
N ARG A 44 14.86 16.44 8.17
CA ARG A 44 16.31 16.66 8.27
C ARG A 44 16.75 17.96 7.63
N ALA A 45 16.20 18.29 6.46
CA ALA A 45 16.48 19.55 5.81
C ALA A 45 16.05 20.76 6.68
N SER A 46 14.94 20.61 7.42
CA SER A 46 14.42 21.68 8.28
C SER A 46 15.17 21.86 9.60
N HIS A 47 15.83 20.80 10.12
CA HIS A 47 16.30 20.78 11.51
C HIS A 47 17.80 20.42 11.65
N GLU A 48 18.37 19.61 10.75
CA GLU A 48 19.68 19.00 10.94
C GLU A 48 20.77 19.56 9.99
N PHE A 49 20.41 19.98 8.78
CA PHE A 49 21.38 20.33 7.74
C PHE A 49 22.36 21.44 8.15
N SER A 50 21.90 22.40 8.95
CA SER A 50 22.74 23.48 9.47
C SER A 50 23.89 22.97 10.37
N GLU A 51 23.65 21.89 11.12
CA GLU A 51 24.68 21.26 11.97
C GLU A 51 25.81 20.64 11.12
N HIS A 52 25.49 20.24 9.89
CA HIS A 52 26.47 19.75 8.91
C HIS A 52 27.10 20.83 8.06
N GLY A 53 26.84 22.14 8.35
CA GLY A 53 27.31 23.26 7.57
C GLY A 53 26.60 23.46 6.24
N ILE A 54 25.46 22.78 6.02
CA ILE A 54 24.64 22.88 4.82
C ILE A 54 23.58 23.95 5.05
N ASN A 55 23.76 25.10 4.44
CA ASN A 55 22.80 26.21 4.52
C ASN A 55 21.80 26.13 3.37
N ILE A 56 20.53 25.97 3.69
CA ILE A 56 19.41 25.98 2.75
C ILE A 56 18.38 27.00 3.20
N ASN A 57 17.58 27.50 2.26
CA ASN A 57 16.37 28.25 2.60
C ASN A 57 15.35 27.29 3.26
N THR A 58 14.36 27.87 3.95
CA THR A 58 13.27 27.09 4.56
C THR A 58 12.67 26.13 3.53
N PRO A 59 12.77 24.82 3.75
CA PRO A 59 12.22 23.86 2.80
C PRO A 59 10.68 23.91 2.81
N VAL A 60 10.09 23.67 1.65
CA VAL A 60 8.64 23.58 1.48
C VAL A 60 8.34 22.21 0.85
N MET A 61 7.40 21.48 1.45
CA MET A 61 6.98 20.19 0.90
C MET A 61 5.91 20.38 -0.17
N ASP A 62 6.19 19.92 -1.38
CA ASP A 62 5.18 19.75 -2.43
C ASP A 62 4.53 18.37 -2.27
N ILE A 63 3.33 18.35 -1.66
CA ILE A 63 2.59 17.09 -1.41
C ILE A 63 2.24 16.38 -2.71
N LYS A 64 1.91 17.11 -3.79
CA LYS A 64 1.59 16.49 -5.08
C LYS A 64 2.80 15.77 -5.67
N ALA A 65 3.98 16.40 -5.61
CA ALA A 65 5.21 15.78 -6.07
C ALA A 65 5.59 14.56 -5.20
N MET A 66 5.43 14.65 -3.88
CA MET A 66 5.66 13.53 -2.95
C MET A 66 4.73 12.35 -3.27
N GLN A 67 3.44 12.60 -3.44
CA GLN A 67 2.46 11.58 -3.78
C GLN A 67 2.72 10.96 -5.17
N LYS A 68 3.08 11.80 -6.15
CA LYS A 68 3.48 11.32 -7.48
C LYS A 68 4.68 10.39 -7.39
N ARG A 69 5.74 10.75 -6.66
CA ARG A 69 6.91 9.90 -6.44
C ARG A 69 6.52 8.55 -5.84
N LYS A 70 5.67 8.55 -4.80
CA LYS A 70 5.16 7.32 -4.18
C LYS A 70 4.45 6.44 -5.22
N ASN A 71 3.56 7.03 -6.01
CA ASN A 71 2.78 6.29 -7.01
C ASN A 71 3.67 5.76 -8.15
N ASP A 72 4.67 6.52 -8.58
CA ASP A 72 5.64 6.08 -9.60
C ASP A 72 6.44 4.86 -9.10
N ILE A 73 6.87 4.85 -7.82
CA ILE A 73 7.57 3.71 -7.21
C ILE A 73 6.67 2.47 -7.18
N VAL A 74 5.42 2.61 -6.73
CA VAL A 74 4.46 1.50 -6.71
C VAL A 74 4.23 0.96 -8.11
N SER A 75 3.98 1.83 -9.10
CA SER A 75 3.75 1.45 -10.49
C SER A 75 4.97 0.73 -11.11
N GLN A 76 6.17 1.22 -10.85
CA GLN A 76 7.40 0.58 -11.32
C GLN A 76 7.55 -0.83 -10.75
N LEU A 77 7.31 -1.01 -9.47
CA LEU A 77 7.48 -2.30 -8.81
C LEU A 77 6.38 -3.31 -9.17
N THR A 78 5.13 -2.86 -9.26
CA THR A 78 4.02 -3.73 -9.72
C THR A 78 4.20 -4.14 -11.16
N GLY A 79 4.67 -3.21 -12.02
CA GLY A 79 5.08 -3.53 -13.39
C GLY A 79 6.21 -4.56 -13.45
N GLY A 80 7.18 -4.46 -12.52
CA GLY A 80 8.24 -5.44 -12.35
C GLY A 80 7.70 -6.83 -12.00
N VAL A 81 6.74 -6.93 -11.06
CA VAL A 81 6.07 -8.20 -10.72
C VAL A 81 5.38 -8.80 -11.95
N ALA A 82 4.60 -8.00 -12.67
CA ALA A 82 3.93 -8.46 -13.89
C ALA A 82 4.94 -8.96 -14.95
N GLY A 83 6.06 -8.25 -15.09
CA GLY A 83 7.18 -8.66 -15.95
C GLY A 83 7.78 -10.01 -15.54
N LEU A 84 7.99 -10.21 -14.23
CA LEU A 84 8.52 -11.48 -13.69
C LEU A 84 7.54 -12.64 -13.90
N LEU A 85 6.24 -12.45 -13.68
CA LEU A 85 5.22 -13.46 -13.95
C LEU A 85 5.28 -13.87 -15.42
N LYS A 86 5.29 -12.91 -16.35
CA LYS A 86 5.38 -13.15 -17.79
C LYS A 86 6.68 -13.86 -18.20
N ALA A 87 7.83 -13.40 -17.71
CA ALA A 87 9.13 -13.96 -18.03
C ALA A 87 9.25 -15.43 -17.57
N ASN A 88 8.63 -15.78 -16.45
CA ASN A 88 8.60 -17.13 -15.92
C ASN A 88 7.43 -17.96 -16.43
N LYS A 89 6.65 -17.46 -17.39
CA LYS A 89 5.48 -18.16 -17.97
C LYS A 89 4.45 -18.55 -16.91
N ILE A 90 4.30 -17.73 -15.87
CA ILE A 90 3.29 -17.91 -14.84
C ILE A 90 1.96 -17.36 -15.37
N GLU A 91 0.91 -18.16 -15.25
CA GLU A 91 -0.44 -17.71 -15.62
C GLU A 91 -0.92 -16.68 -14.60
N ALA A 92 -1.10 -15.44 -15.05
CA ALA A 92 -1.54 -14.33 -14.23
C ALA A 92 -3.07 -14.17 -14.36
N LEU A 93 -3.79 -14.55 -13.31
CA LEU A 93 -5.26 -14.57 -13.26
C LEU A 93 -5.77 -13.40 -12.42
N VAL A 94 -6.49 -12.50 -13.04
CA VAL A 94 -7.09 -11.34 -12.36
C VAL A 94 -8.50 -11.66 -11.92
N GLY A 95 -8.71 -11.72 -10.61
CA GLY A 95 -10.01 -12.02 -10.01
C GLY A 95 -9.89 -12.65 -8.64
N HIS A 96 -11.02 -13.08 -8.10
CA HIS A 96 -11.11 -13.63 -6.76
C HIS A 96 -10.75 -15.11 -6.71
N GLY A 97 -9.85 -15.47 -5.81
CA GLY A 97 -9.45 -16.85 -5.53
C GLY A 97 -10.02 -17.32 -4.20
N LYS A 98 -10.76 -18.45 -4.21
CA LYS A 98 -11.31 -19.07 -3.01
C LYS A 98 -10.83 -20.51 -2.89
N PHE A 99 -10.17 -20.82 -1.77
CA PHE A 99 -9.81 -22.20 -1.45
C PHE A 99 -11.07 -23.01 -1.11
N ILE A 100 -11.30 -24.09 -1.84
CA ILE A 100 -12.52 -24.91 -1.71
C ILE A 100 -12.27 -26.37 -1.29
N GLY A 101 -11.05 -26.67 -0.86
CA GLY A 101 -10.68 -27.98 -0.33
C GLY A 101 -9.56 -28.65 -1.12
N SER A 102 -9.28 -29.91 -0.83
CA SER A 102 -8.13 -30.67 -1.29
C SER A 102 -7.64 -30.27 -2.69
N ASN A 103 -6.56 -29.50 -2.74
CA ASN A 103 -5.88 -29.11 -3.98
C ASN A 103 -6.75 -28.36 -5.00
N GLN A 104 -7.83 -27.68 -4.56
CA GLN A 104 -8.72 -26.95 -5.44
C GLN A 104 -8.88 -25.48 -5.00
N VAL A 105 -8.84 -24.60 -6.00
CA VAL A 105 -9.17 -23.18 -5.89
C VAL A 105 -10.27 -22.85 -6.87
N GLU A 106 -11.33 -22.26 -6.37
CA GLU A 106 -12.34 -21.60 -7.20
C GLU A 106 -11.80 -20.22 -7.60
N TYR A 107 -11.78 -19.94 -8.89
CA TYR A 107 -11.36 -18.67 -9.44
C TYR A 107 -12.54 -18.01 -10.12
N THR A 108 -12.90 -16.81 -9.67
CA THR A 108 -13.95 -15.99 -10.28
C THR A 108 -13.28 -14.79 -10.97
N ASP A 109 -13.42 -14.70 -12.28
CA ASP A 109 -12.90 -13.60 -13.06
C ASP A 109 -13.72 -12.30 -12.84
N LYS A 110 -13.25 -11.18 -13.38
CA LYS A 110 -13.95 -9.89 -13.29
C LYS A 110 -15.33 -9.85 -14.01
N LYS A 111 -15.62 -10.82 -14.87
CA LYS A 111 -16.90 -10.96 -15.54
C LYS A 111 -17.87 -11.83 -14.75
N GLY A 112 -17.44 -12.37 -13.62
CA GLY A 112 -18.20 -13.28 -12.79
C GLY A 112 -18.17 -14.74 -13.26
N THR A 113 -17.28 -15.09 -14.20
CA THR A 113 -17.11 -16.46 -14.66
C THR A 113 -16.34 -17.26 -13.61
N VAL A 114 -16.93 -18.37 -13.16
CA VAL A 114 -16.35 -19.23 -12.16
C VAL A 114 -15.66 -20.41 -12.81
N ASN A 115 -14.39 -20.60 -12.46
CA ASN A 115 -13.56 -21.73 -12.89
C ASN A 115 -13.00 -22.46 -11.68
N LYS A 116 -12.74 -23.75 -11.82
CA LYS A 116 -12.06 -24.55 -10.80
C LYS A 116 -10.64 -24.89 -11.28
N LEU A 117 -9.67 -24.54 -10.47
CA LEU A 117 -8.26 -24.82 -10.71
C LEU A 117 -7.79 -25.92 -9.77
N HIS A 118 -6.96 -26.82 -10.28
CA HIS A 118 -6.34 -27.86 -9.50
C HIS A 118 -4.84 -27.59 -9.37
N GLY A 119 -4.34 -27.53 -8.14
CA GLY A 119 -2.93 -27.34 -7.84
C GLY A 119 -2.40 -28.48 -6.99
N LYS A 120 -1.29 -29.09 -7.39
CA LYS A 120 -0.59 -30.08 -6.55
C LYS A 120 -0.18 -29.44 -5.21
N ASN A 121 0.22 -28.17 -5.25
CA ASN A 121 0.54 -27.36 -4.09
C ASN A 121 -0.18 -26.03 -4.23
N ILE A 122 -0.74 -25.50 -3.14
CA ILE A 122 -1.43 -24.21 -3.10
C ILE A 122 -0.74 -23.35 -2.04
N VAL A 123 -0.37 -22.13 -2.41
CA VAL A 123 0.19 -21.12 -1.51
C VAL A 123 -0.88 -20.08 -1.26
N LEU A 124 -1.31 -19.94 0.00
CA LEU A 124 -2.21 -18.89 0.43
C LEU A 124 -1.38 -17.64 0.75
N ALA A 125 -1.49 -16.64 -0.10
CA ALA A 125 -0.81 -15.35 0.03
C ALA A 125 -1.86 -14.22 -0.17
N SER A 126 -2.99 -14.33 0.54
CA SER A 126 -4.20 -13.52 0.34
C SER A 126 -4.08 -12.07 0.79
N GLY A 127 -2.92 -11.66 1.33
CA GLY A 127 -2.70 -10.29 1.80
C GLY A 127 -3.44 -9.98 3.10
N SER A 128 -3.80 -8.73 3.28
CA SER A 128 -4.52 -8.22 4.46
C SER A 128 -5.42 -7.07 4.07
N SER A 129 -6.43 -6.82 4.89
CA SER A 129 -7.29 -5.65 4.79
C SER A 129 -7.35 -4.95 6.14
N PRO A 130 -7.55 -3.62 6.16
CA PRO A 130 -7.79 -2.87 7.39
C PRO A 130 -9.03 -3.38 8.12
N ILE A 131 -8.97 -3.37 9.44
CA ILE A 131 -10.13 -3.74 10.28
C ILE A 131 -10.97 -2.49 10.50
N GLU A 132 -12.24 -2.55 10.12
CA GLU A 132 -13.19 -1.49 10.41
C GLU A 132 -13.78 -1.67 11.81
N LEU A 133 -13.70 -0.63 12.61
CA LEU A 133 -14.34 -0.61 13.92
C LEU A 133 -15.81 -0.20 13.77
N LYS A 134 -16.72 -1.04 14.25
CA LYS A 134 -18.18 -0.78 14.16
C LYS A 134 -18.62 0.54 14.77
N SER A 135 -17.90 1.03 15.80
CA SER A 135 -18.14 2.30 16.47
C SER A 135 -17.62 3.52 15.71
N ILE A 136 -16.71 3.31 14.74
CA ILE A 136 -16.04 4.36 13.97
C ILE A 136 -15.89 3.85 12.53
N PRO A 137 -17.00 3.76 11.75
CA PRO A 137 -16.95 3.25 10.39
C PRO A 137 -16.20 4.21 9.47
N PHE A 138 -15.55 3.66 8.45
CA PHE A 138 -14.86 4.48 7.44
C PHE A 138 -15.88 5.26 6.60
N ASP A 139 -15.64 6.56 6.43
CA ASP A 139 -16.43 7.43 5.54
C ASP A 139 -15.68 7.76 4.24
N GLY A 140 -14.39 7.41 4.19
CA GLY A 140 -13.52 7.67 3.04
C GLY A 140 -13.02 9.11 2.91
N GLU A 141 -13.43 10.01 3.82
CA GLU A 141 -13.05 11.42 3.81
C GLU A 141 -12.27 11.81 5.06
N ARG A 142 -12.93 11.73 6.24
CA ARG A 142 -12.37 12.10 7.53
C ARG A 142 -11.95 10.88 8.35
N ILE A 143 -12.70 9.79 8.22
CA ILE A 143 -12.41 8.53 8.86
C ILE A 143 -11.96 7.57 7.77
N VAL A 144 -10.65 7.40 7.68
CA VAL A 144 -10.02 6.57 6.64
C VAL A 144 -9.27 5.41 7.26
N ASP A 145 -9.09 4.38 6.48
CA ASP A 145 -8.16 3.31 6.80
C ASP A 145 -6.70 3.70 6.48
N SER A 146 -5.77 2.78 6.69
CA SER A 146 -4.36 3.01 6.37
C SER A 146 -4.12 3.26 4.88
N TRP A 147 -4.95 2.70 3.99
CA TRP A 147 -4.84 2.93 2.54
C TRP A 147 -5.25 4.35 2.18
N GLY A 148 -6.33 4.86 2.79
CA GLY A 148 -6.75 6.25 2.63
C GLY A 148 -5.71 7.23 3.15
N ALA A 149 -5.10 6.93 4.32
CA ALA A 149 -4.07 7.79 4.91
C ALA A 149 -2.76 7.84 4.10
N LEU A 150 -2.47 6.84 3.25
CA LEU A 150 -1.35 6.89 2.30
C LEU A 150 -1.57 7.89 1.16
N ASP A 151 -2.81 8.33 0.94
CA ASP A 151 -3.21 9.09 -0.25
C ASP A 151 -3.76 10.49 0.07
N PHE A 152 -3.52 11.01 1.27
CA PHE A 152 -3.87 12.39 1.59
C PHE A 152 -3.24 13.36 0.58
N THR A 153 -4.05 14.26 0.06
CA THR A 153 -3.64 15.26 -0.93
C THR A 153 -3.12 16.56 -0.31
N GLU A 154 -3.29 16.69 1.00
CA GLU A 154 -2.81 17.81 1.82
C GLU A 154 -2.40 17.29 3.21
N VAL A 155 -1.62 18.07 3.92
CA VAL A 155 -1.23 17.76 5.30
C VAL A 155 -2.40 18.04 6.22
N PRO A 156 -3.00 17.06 6.90
CA PRO A 156 -4.06 17.34 7.86
C PRO A 156 -3.51 18.16 9.02
N SER A 157 -4.20 19.22 9.42
CA SER A 157 -3.78 20.05 10.56
C SER A 157 -3.78 19.25 11.87
N LYS A 158 -4.72 18.32 12.01
CA LYS A 158 -4.83 17.38 13.13
C LYS A 158 -5.09 15.98 12.61
N LEU A 159 -4.40 14.99 13.15
CA LEU A 159 -4.55 13.59 12.79
C LEU A 159 -4.69 12.75 14.06
N ALA A 160 -5.87 12.17 14.25
CA ALA A 160 -6.10 11.16 15.27
C ALA A 160 -5.88 9.76 14.69
N ILE A 161 -5.10 8.92 15.34
CA ILE A 161 -4.80 7.57 14.91
C ILE A 161 -5.29 6.60 15.97
N VAL A 162 -6.14 5.66 15.56
CA VAL A 162 -6.59 4.56 16.40
C VAL A 162 -5.77 3.31 16.09
N GLY A 163 -4.98 2.86 17.04
CA GLY A 163 -4.01 1.78 16.90
C GLY A 163 -2.57 2.30 16.74
N ALA A 164 -1.75 2.16 17.81
CA ALA A 164 -0.33 2.54 17.80
C ALA A 164 0.58 1.38 17.33
N GLY A 165 0.06 0.47 16.52
CA GLY A 165 0.87 -0.53 15.83
C GLY A 165 1.79 0.09 14.77
N VAL A 166 2.60 -0.75 14.12
CA VAL A 166 3.62 -0.30 13.15
C VAL A 166 3.06 0.65 12.07
N ILE A 167 1.87 0.36 11.55
CA ILE A 167 1.25 1.17 10.50
C ILE A 167 0.86 2.56 11.03
N GLY A 168 0.23 2.61 12.22
CA GLY A 168 -0.13 3.87 12.86
C GLY A 168 1.08 4.73 13.16
N LEU A 169 2.15 4.14 13.69
CA LEU A 169 3.40 4.83 13.98
C LEU A 169 4.08 5.35 12.70
N GLU A 170 4.14 4.55 11.62
CA GLU A 170 4.73 4.96 10.36
C GLU A 170 3.97 6.16 9.74
N LEU A 171 2.65 6.05 9.60
CA LEU A 171 1.84 7.10 8.99
C LEU A 171 1.75 8.35 9.88
N GLY A 172 1.68 8.16 11.21
CA GLY A 172 1.77 9.26 12.16
C GLY A 172 3.10 10.00 12.06
N SER A 173 4.21 9.28 11.89
CA SER A 173 5.54 9.89 11.67
C SER A 173 5.61 10.67 10.37
N VAL A 174 5.06 10.14 9.27
CA VAL A 174 5.01 10.84 7.97
C VAL A 174 4.32 12.18 8.13
N TRP A 175 3.08 12.16 8.58
CA TRP A 175 2.26 13.38 8.62
C TRP A 175 2.68 14.34 9.74
N GLY A 176 3.17 13.81 10.88
CA GLY A 176 3.73 14.62 11.95
C GLY A 176 4.97 15.41 11.52
N ARG A 177 5.91 14.78 10.78
CA ARG A 177 7.09 15.46 10.21
C ARG A 177 6.71 16.55 9.21
N LEU A 178 5.56 16.43 8.57
CA LEU A 178 5.05 17.40 7.61
C LEU A 178 4.22 18.51 8.28
N GLY A 179 4.00 18.45 9.60
CA GLY A 179 3.36 19.51 10.37
C GLY A 179 1.99 19.19 10.95
N SER A 180 1.49 17.96 10.80
CA SER A 180 0.27 17.52 11.50
C SER A 180 0.46 17.48 13.01
N SER A 181 -0.52 17.94 13.79
CA SER A 181 -0.65 17.60 15.19
C SER A 181 -1.22 16.18 15.29
N VAL A 182 -0.40 15.22 15.71
CA VAL A 182 -0.76 13.80 15.73
C VAL A 182 -1.06 13.35 17.16
N GLU A 183 -2.23 12.71 17.33
CA GLU A 183 -2.61 12.03 18.58
C GLU A 183 -2.86 10.54 18.26
N MET A 184 -2.31 9.65 19.10
CA MET A 184 -2.48 8.21 18.94
C MET A 184 -3.21 7.62 20.13
N PHE A 185 -4.14 6.72 19.83
CA PHE A 185 -4.95 6.00 20.82
C PHE A 185 -4.70 4.51 20.68
N GLU A 186 -4.29 3.87 21.78
CA GLU A 186 -4.06 2.43 21.85
C GLU A 186 -4.89 1.85 23.00
N ALA A 187 -5.43 0.64 22.83
CA ALA A 187 -6.29 -0.03 23.79
C ALA A 187 -5.53 -1.05 24.65
#